data_85ee8ea0f8eb112df692aecb00005e41
#
_entry.id   85ee8ea0f8eb112df692aecb00005e41
#
_cell.length_a   1.000
_cell.length_b   1.000
_cell.length_c   1.000
_cell.angle_alpha   90.00
_cell.angle_beta   90.00
_cell.angle_gamma   90.00
#
_symmetry.space_group_name_H-M   'P 1'
#
loop_
_entity.id
_entity.type
_entity.pdbx_description
1 polymer ?
#
loop_
_entity_poly.entity_id
_entity_poly.type
_entity_poly.pdbx_seq_one_letter_code
_entity_poly.pdbx_strand_id
1 'polypeptide(L)'
;MGLFAALTSSDKAKFKKLKEDGCVVTVSIEVPAKEVEASTQNALVRLQSRARVPGFRPGKAPMAVVTQHFSAHAKESAIDELIRKHVPAAVEELKLRVVETPTVEDVKWKDGEPMLLTVRLEVAPVPTAKDYLKIPVKRLPSKAAPDALEKRLVELRESHARLEAAKEDAVGAAHFAVIDYAATRDGKPLAGAKGSGELVDMSAEQTVEGLSEGLKGMKRGESKTLKVKLSGKDADLAVTVTEIKTKILPPLDAEFAKDLGFETVDELKAKLQEVLDKEASAHAEADAVRQIEKALVEANRFPLPPSMVERQLEGMLERLRRQLFGAAQLNEKALGDLRAKLLPQAEDEVRLAFVMSAVADKEKIEATDAELASELEAGLKDAGSEDKKKELREVFERRKDQIRHMIRERKTVAFLKEKAVYTQA
;
A
#
# COMPACT_ATOMS: atom_id res chain seq x y z
N MET A 1 -20.81 -45.21 53.18
CA MET A 1 -20.36 -45.47 51.84
C MET A 1 -21.19 -44.60 50.90
N GLY A 2 -20.68 -43.56 50.51
CA GLY A 2 -20.15 -43.24 49.21
C GLY A 2 -21.10 -42.28 48.49
N LEU A 3 -21.02 -40.98 48.85
CA LEU A 3 -21.72 -39.90 48.11
C LEU A 3 -20.66 -38.85 47.69
N PHE A 4 -19.69 -39.31 46.89
CA PHE A 4 -18.64 -38.43 46.35
C PHE A 4 -18.33 -38.85 44.92
N ALA A 5 -19.26 -38.62 44.00
CA ALA A 5 -18.95 -38.75 42.56
C ALA A 5 -20.08 -38.17 41.72
N ALA A 6 -20.26 -36.83 41.69
CA ALA A 6 -20.99 -36.13 40.63
C ALA A 6 -20.85 -34.60 40.76
N LEU A 7 -19.62 -34.09 40.89
CA LEU A 7 -19.37 -32.64 40.95
C LEU A 7 -18.10 -32.29 40.16
N THR A 8 -18.05 -32.59 38.86
CA THR A 8 -16.85 -32.25 38.08
C THR A 8 -17.06 -31.76 36.66
N SER A 9 -18.28 -31.52 36.19
CA SER A 9 -18.46 -30.98 34.82
C SER A 9 -19.06 -29.56 34.77
N SER A 10 -19.37 -28.94 35.90
CA SER A 10 -20.06 -27.62 35.97
C SER A 10 -19.14 -26.43 36.24
N ASP A 11 -17.86 -26.64 36.52
CA ASP A 11 -16.94 -25.57 37.00
C ASP A 11 -15.99 -25.01 35.94
N LYS A 12 -16.07 -25.45 34.67
CA LYS A 12 -15.23 -24.91 33.59
C LYS A 12 -16.06 -24.11 32.59
N ALA A 13 -15.47 -23.06 32.05
CA ALA A 13 -16.06 -22.33 30.97
C ALA A 13 -16.28 -23.22 29.73
N LYS A 14 -17.39 -23.02 29.04
CA LYS A 14 -17.74 -23.78 27.82
C LYS A 14 -17.64 -22.87 26.61
N PHE A 15 -17.04 -23.37 25.55
CA PHE A 15 -16.84 -22.67 24.30
C PHE A 15 -17.59 -23.37 23.19
N LYS A 16 -18.38 -22.60 22.41
CA LYS A 16 -19.16 -23.15 21.31
C LYS A 16 -19.17 -22.21 20.12
N LYS A 17 -18.87 -22.72 18.93
CA LYS A 17 -19.13 -22.00 17.68
C LYS A 17 -20.64 -21.89 17.46
N LEU A 18 -21.16 -20.68 17.30
CA LEU A 18 -22.54 -20.39 17.01
C LEU A 18 -22.80 -20.29 15.51
N LYS A 19 -21.92 -19.56 14.81
CA LYS A 19 -22.03 -19.28 13.38
C LYS A 19 -20.63 -19.21 12.78
N GLU A 20 -20.51 -19.66 11.56
CA GLU A 20 -19.32 -19.47 10.73
C GLU A 20 -19.79 -18.97 9.36
N ASP A 21 -19.29 -17.79 8.96
CA ASP A 21 -19.65 -17.11 7.72
C ASP A 21 -18.35 -16.68 7.02
N GLY A 22 -17.87 -17.54 6.16
CA GLY A 22 -16.56 -17.36 5.54
C GLY A 22 -15.43 -17.37 6.55
N CYS A 23 -14.77 -16.21 6.71
CA CYS A 23 -13.70 -16.01 7.69
C CYS A 23 -14.17 -15.38 9.00
N VAL A 24 -15.47 -15.17 9.19
CA VAL A 24 -16.04 -14.61 10.42
C VAL A 24 -16.69 -15.72 11.22
N VAL A 25 -16.21 -15.93 12.45
CA VAL A 25 -16.72 -16.95 13.38
C VAL A 25 -17.30 -16.26 14.60
N THR A 26 -18.56 -16.55 14.92
CA THR A 26 -19.19 -16.12 16.17
C THR A 26 -19.11 -17.27 17.19
N VAL A 27 -18.51 -16.98 18.35
CA VAL A 27 -18.31 -17.94 19.42
C VAL A 27 -19.11 -17.51 20.64
N SER A 28 -19.80 -18.47 21.28
CA SER A 28 -20.39 -18.30 22.60
C SER A 28 -19.44 -18.84 23.66
N ILE A 29 -19.22 -18.04 24.70
CA ILE A 29 -18.44 -18.39 25.88
C ILE A 29 -19.38 -18.36 27.08
N GLU A 30 -19.62 -19.49 27.70
CA GLU A 30 -20.40 -19.63 28.94
C GLU A 30 -19.44 -19.69 30.12
N VAL A 31 -19.42 -18.66 30.97
CA VAL A 31 -18.59 -18.59 32.18
C VAL A 31 -19.43 -18.98 33.36
N PRO A 32 -19.03 -19.97 34.22
CA PRO A 32 -19.78 -20.42 35.37
C PRO A 32 -20.07 -19.32 36.37
N ALA A 33 -21.28 -19.32 36.98
CA ALA A 33 -21.69 -18.30 37.94
C ALA A 33 -20.69 -18.11 39.08
N LYS A 34 -20.15 -19.21 39.63
CA LYS A 34 -19.12 -19.16 40.68
C LYS A 34 -17.89 -18.36 40.30
N GLU A 35 -17.43 -18.48 39.06
CA GLU A 35 -16.26 -17.74 38.57
C GLU A 35 -16.58 -16.26 38.39
N VAL A 36 -17.77 -15.95 37.89
CA VAL A 36 -18.25 -14.57 37.76
C VAL A 36 -18.37 -13.90 39.13
N GLU A 37 -18.94 -14.58 40.11
CA GLU A 37 -19.05 -14.10 41.50
C GLU A 37 -17.67 -13.87 42.13
N ALA A 38 -16.74 -14.84 41.97
CA ALA A 38 -15.38 -14.72 42.46
C ALA A 38 -14.63 -13.52 41.85
N SER A 39 -14.74 -13.31 40.52
CA SER A 39 -14.12 -12.17 39.82
C SER A 39 -14.74 -10.83 40.28
N THR A 40 -16.06 -10.79 40.48
CA THR A 40 -16.74 -9.60 41.00
C THR A 40 -16.30 -9.26 42.41
N GLN A 41 -16.20 -10.28 43.30
CA GLN A 41 -15.72 -10.11 44.67
C GLN A 41 -14.26 -9.61 44.68
N ASN A 42 -13.40 -10.18 43.85
CA ASN A 42 -12.01 -9.73 43.68
C ASN A 42 -11.94 -8.29 43.22
N ALA A 43 -12.81 -7.86 42.28
CA ALA A 43 -12.90 -6.49 41.83
C ALA A 43 -13.30 -5.53 42.95
N LEU A 44 -14.29 -5.93 43.78
CA LEU A 44 -14.71 -5.17 44.97
C LEU A 44 -13.57 -5.02 46.01
N VAL A 45 -12.80 -6.07 46.27
CA VAL A 45 -11.64 -6.03 47.16
C VAL A 45 -10.56 -5.09 46.62
N ARG A 46 -10.28 -5.12 45.33
CA ARG A 46 -9.35 -4.18 44.70
C ARG A 46 -9.85 -2.73 44.80
N LEU A 47 -11.16 -2.51 44.59
CA LEU A 47 -11.77 -1.18 44.71
C LEU A 47 -11.74 -0.70 46.18
N GLN A 48 -12.02 -1.55 47.17
CA GLN A 48 -11.93 -1.19 48.57
C GLN A 48 -10.55 -0.62 48.94
N SER A 49 -9.48 -1.20 48.39
CA SER A 49 -8.11 -0.78 48.70
C SER A 49 -7.70 0.56 48.07
N ARG A 50 -8.33 0.95 46.93
CA ARG A 50 -7.91 2.09 46.10
C ARG A 50 -8.94 3.23 46.03
N ALA A 51 -10.22 2.91 46.10
CA ALA A 51 -11.29 3.90 45.93
C ALA A 51 -11.44 4.82 47.14
N ARG A 52 -11.78 6.06 46.88
CA ARG A 52 -12.15 7.02 47.93
C ARG A 52 -13.64 6.90 48.19
N VAL A 53 -14.01 6.38 49.34
CA VAL A 53 -15.40 6.34 49.79
C VAL A 53 -15.66 7.51 50.71
N PRO A 54 -16.70 8.35 50.48
CA PRO A 54 -17.01 9.43 51.40
C PRO A 54 -17.17 8.97 52.83
N GLY A 55 -16.55 9.65 53.78
CA GLY A 55 -16.58 9.29 55.21
C GLY A 55 -15.60 8.22 55.66
N PHE A 56 -14.81 7.63 54.77
CA PHE A 56 -13.84 6.57 55.13
C PHE A 56 -12.42 6.87 54.59
N ARG A 57 -11.42 6.49 55.36
CA ARG A 57 -10.03 6.50 54.88
C ARG A 57 -9.86 5.42 53.80
N PRO A 58 -9.10 5.64 52.73
CA PRO A 58 -8.82 4.65 51.68
C PRO A 58 -8.42 3.29 52.29
N GLY A 59 -9.06 2.20 51.85
CA GLY A 59 -8.82 0.84 52.32
C GLY A 59 -9.52 0.48 53.63
N LYS A 60 -10.29 1.37 54.26
CA LYS A 60 -10.96 1.13 55.53
C LYS A 60 -12.49 1.15 55.47
N ALA A 61 -13.08 1.36 54.34
CA ALA A 61 -14.53 1.29 54.16
C ALA A 61 -15.02 -0.16 54.30
N PRO A 62 -16.15 -0.41 55.05
CA PRO A 62 -16.77 -1.73 55.10
C PRO A 62 -17.16 -2.21 53.70
N MET A 63 -17.05 -3.53 53.45
CA MET A 63 -17.36 -4.10 52.14
C MET A 63 -18.80 -3.78 51.66
N ALA A 64 -19.77 -3.81 52.58
CA ALA A 64 -21.16 -3.46 52.28
C ALA A 64 -21.29 -2.03 51.66
N VAL A 65 -20.55 -1.07 52.19
CA VAL A 65 -20.54 0.33 51.66
C VAL A 65 -19.84 0.38 50.32
N VAL A 66 -18.72 -0.34 50.16
CA VAL A 66 -18.02 -0.43 48.88
C VAL A 66 -18.91 -1.04 47.81
N THR A 67 -19.62 -2.13 48.14
CA THR A 67 -20.55 -2.78 47.20
C THR A 67 -21.68 -1.83 46.79
N GLN A 68 -22.26 -1.10 47.74
CA GLN A 68 -23.32 -0.16 47.47
C GLN A 68 -22.89 0.96 46.50
N HIS A 69 -21.65 1.45 46.64
CA HIS A 69 -21.17 2.57 45.81
C HIS A 69 -20.51 2.12 44.51
N PHE A 70 -19.94 0.91 44.44
CA PHE A 70 -19.07 0.48 43.33
C PHE A 70 -19.50 -0.83 42.69
N SER A 71 -20.72 -1.35 42.95
CA SER A 71 -21.17 -2.61 42.36
C SER A 71 -21.15 -2.60 40.81
N ALA A 72 -21.59 -1.52 40.21
CA ALA A 72 -21.57 -1.41 38.74
C ALA A 72 -20.14 -1.45 38.17
N HIS A 73 -19.22 -0.67 38.76
CA HIS A 73 -17.83 -0.65 38.34
C HIS A 73 -17.08 -1.98 38.62
N ALA A 74 -17.43 -2.65 39.72
CA ALA A 74 -16.90 -3.97 39.99
C ALA A 74 -17.38 -5.01 38.98
N LYS A 75 -18.64 -4.93 38.56
CA LYS A 75 -19.21 -5.77 37.49
C LYS A 75 -18.50 -5.55 36.16
N GLU A 76 -18.31 -4.29 35.73
CA GLU A 76 -17.56 -3.95 34.53
C GLU A 76 -16.11 -4.51 34.58
N SER A 77 -15.42 -4.28 35.70
CA SER A 77 -14.05 -4.79 35.89
C SER A 77 -13.98 -6.32 35.88
N ALA A 78 -15.00 -7.00 36.41
CA ALA A 78 -15.07 -8.45 36.37
C ALA A 78 -15.33 -8.98 34.95
N ILE A 79 -16.22 -8.34 34.20
CA ILE A 79 -16.46 -8.66 32.79
C ILE A 79 -15.17 -8.53 31.98
N ASP A 80 -14.44 -7.43 32.10
CA ASP A 80 -13.18 -7.19 31.38
C ASP A 80 -12.11 -8.25 31.73
N GLU A 81 -12.02 -8.63 33.01
CA GLU A 81 -11.09 -9.67 33.47
C GLU A 81 -11.46 -11.03 32.88
N LEU A 82 -12.74 -11.38 32.87
CA LEU A 82 -13.23 -12.65 32.35
C LEU A 82 -13.10 -12.72 30.82
N ILE A 83 -13.34 -11.61 30.10
CA ILE A 83 -13.09 -11.52 28.66
C ILE A 83 -11.61 -11.79 28.36
N ARG A 84 -10.70 -11.08 29.03
CA ARG A 84 -9.24 -11.27 28.85
C ARG A 84 -8.77 -12.69 29.15
N LYS A 85 -9.44 -13.39 30.05
CA LYS A 85 -9.13 -14.76 30.40
C LYS A 85 -9.70 -15.77 29.41
N HIS A 86 -10.98 -15.65 29.10
CA HIS A 86 -11.71 -16.70 28.39
C HIS A 86 -11.69 -16.57 26.87
N VAL A 87 -11.52 -15.36 26.30
CA VAL A 87 -11.44 -15.21 24.85
C VAL A 87 -10.20 -15.90 24.27
N PRO A 88 -8.98 -15.70 24.82
CA PRO A 88 -7.80 -16.46 24.34
C PRO A 88 -7.95 -17.98 24.55
N ALA A 89 -8.51 -18.41 25.67
CA ALA A 89 -8.76 -19.83 25.93
C ALA A 89 -9.74 -20.46 24.93
N ALA A 90 -10.79 -19.73 24.55
CA ALA A 90 -11.73 -20.15 23.50
C ALA A 90 -11.05 -20.29 22.13
N VAL A 91 -10.18 -19.33 21.78
CA VAL A 91 -9.39 -19.36 20.54
C VAL A 91 -8.48 -20.59 20.50
N GLU A 92 -7.81 -20.89 21.61
CA GLU A 92 -6.91 -22.05 21.72
C GLU A 92 -7.67 -23.38 21.66
N GLU A 93 -8.74 -23.53 22.47
CA GLU A 93 -9.52 -24.77 22.52
C GLU A 93 -10.21 -25.07 21.18
N LEU A 94 -10.73 -24.04 20.51
CA LEU A 94 -11.37 -24.17 19.21
C LEU A 94 -10.36 -24.19 18.05
N LYS A 95 -9.06 -24.08 18.34
CA LYS A 95 -7.94 -24.07 17.35
C LYS A 95 -8.13 -23.06 16.24
N LEU A 96 -8.60 -21.85 16.59
CA LEU A 96 -8.85 -20.79 15.62
C LEU A 96 -7.59 -19.96 15.39
N ARG A 97 -7.28 -19.68 14.12
CA ARG A 97 -6.18 -18.75 13.75
C ARG A 97 -6.74 -17.35 13.58
N VAL A 98 -6.85 -16.63 14.67
CA VAL A 98 -7.43 -15.27 14.67
C VAL A 98 -6.46 -14.28 14.03
N VAL A 99 -6.96 -13.41 13.14
CA VAL A 99 -6.18 -12.42 12.38
C VAL A 99 -6.37 -10.99 12.84
N GLU A 100 -7.41 -10.74 13.68
CA GLU A 100 -7.73 -9.44 14.21
C GLU A 100 -8.17 -9.55 15.67
N THR A 101 -8.11 -8.45 16.42
CA THR A 101 -8.56 -8.40 17.80
C THR A 101 -10.03 -8.83 17.89
N PRO A 102 -10.36 -9.83 18.74
CA PRO A 102 -11.73 -10.28 18.94
C PRO A 102 -12.67 -9.17 19.36
N THR A 103 -13.87 -9.13 18.79
CA THR A 103 -14.91 -8.16 19.17
C THR A 103 -15.99 -8.84 19.99
N VAL A 104 -16.25 -8.34 21.19
CA VAL A 104 -17.38 -8.80 22.02
C VAL A 104 -18.64 -8.11 21.51
N GLU A 105 -19.59 -8.88 20.98
CA GLU A 105 -20.86 -8.35 20.45
C GLU A 105 -21.95 -8.24 21.53
N ASP A 106 -21.96 -9.19 22.45
CA ASP A 106 -23.01 -9.24 23.48
C ASP A 106 -22.50 -9.86 24.77
N VAL A 107 -22.99 -9.35 25.92
CA VAL A 107 -22.71 -9.86 27.26
C VAL A 107 -24.02 -10.00 28.01
N LYS A 108 -24.47 -11.23 28.22
CA LYS A 108 -25.64 -11.56 29.02
C LYS A 108 -25.24 -12.09 30.37
N TRP A 109 -25.59 -11.33 31.40
CA TRP A 109 -25.30 -11.75 32.77
C TRP A 109 -26.38 -11.26 33.74
N LYS A 110 -26.80 -12.17 34.63
CA LYS A 110 -27.63 -11.88 35.79
C LYS A 110 -26.95 -12.46 37.01
N ASP A 111 -27.17 -11.80 38.15
CA ASP A 111 -26.56 -12.25 39.44
C ASP A 111 -27.00 -13.69 39.78
N GLY A 112 -26.04 -14.55 40.07
CA GLY A 112 -26.28 -15.98 40.36
C GLY A 112 -26.43 -16.89 39.15
N GLU A 113 -26.44 -16.32 37.91
CA GLU A 113 -26.49 -17.10 36.67
C GLU A 113 -25.12 -17.15 35.97
N PRO A 114 -24.85 -18.14 35.12
CA PRO A 114 -23.68 -18.13 34.24
C PRO A 114 -23.67 -16.92 33.34
N MET A 115 -22.48 -16.33 33.08
CA MET A 115 -22.32 -15.25 32.13
C MET A 115 -22.12 -15.80 30.72
N LEU A 116 -22.88 -15.30 29.76
CA LEU A 116 -22.79 -15.63 28.35
C LEU A 116 -22.16 -14.47 27.59
N LEU A 117 -21.02 -14.72 26.95
CA LEU A 117 -20.36 -13.79 26.04
C LEU A 117 -20.54 -14.26 24.62
N THR A 118 -20.93 -13.37 23.74
CA THR A 118 -20.93 -13.58 22.29
C THR A 118 -19.78 -12.81 21.69
N VAL A 119 -18.83 -13.52 21.10
CA VAL A 119 -17.59 -12.94 20.57
C VAL A 119 -17.50 -13.22 19.09
N ARG A 120 -17.27 -12.18 18.33
CA ARG A 120 -16.98 -12.26 16.89
C ARG A 120 -15.48 -12.29 16.68
N LEU A 121 -15.04 -13.28 15.91
CA LEU A 121 -13.64 -13.54 15.58
C LEU A 121 -13.46 -13.54 14.08
N GLU A 122 -12.41 -12.92 13.58
CA GLU A 122 -11.98 -13.08 12.20
C GLU A 122 -10.83 -14.09 12.17
N VAL A 123 -10.97 -15.12 11.35
CA VAL A 123 -10.03 -16.24 11.28
C VAL A 123 -9.35 -16.32 9.94
N ALA A 124 -8.07 -16.70 9.93
CA ALA A 124 -7.33 -16.94 8.70
C ALA A 124 -7.91 -18.14 7.95
N PRO A 125 -8.21 -18.02 6.66
CA PRO A 125 -8.57 -19.18 5.85
C PRO A 125 -7.37 -20.12 5.72
N VAL A 126 -7.64 -21.41 5.53
CA VAL A 126 -6.63 -22.43 5.23
C VAL A 126 -6.92 -22.97 3.82
N PRO A 127 -6.57 -22.23 2.77
CA PRO A 127 -6.85 -22.66 1.42
C PRO A 127 -5.96 -23.86 1.04
N THR A 128 -6.51 -24.76 0.25
CA THR A 128 -5.72 -25.78 -0.44
C THR A 128 -5.36 -25.21 -1.82
N ALA A 129 -4.07 -24.96 -2.06
CA ALA A 129 -3.61 -24.45 -3.35
C ALA A 129 -3.92 -25.43 -4.49
N LYS A 130 -4.69 -24.95 -5.49
CA LYS A 130 -5.10 -25.67 -6.70
C LYS A 130 -4.40 -25.07 -7.90
N ASP A 131 -4.15 -25.88 -8.91
CA ASP A 131 -3.68 -25.50 -10.26
C ASP A 131 -2.46 -24.54 -10.26
N TYR A 132 -1.55 -24.71 -9.28
CA TYR A 132 -0.35 -23.89 -9.15
C TYR A 132 0.86 -24.43 -9.94
N LEU A 133 0.75 -25.63 -10.52
CA LEU A 133 1.77 -26.22 -11.39
C LEU A 133 1.39 -26.06 -12.85
N LYS A 134 2.40 -25.91 -13.72
CA LYS A 134 2.22 -25.79 -15.17
C LYS A 134 1.33 -24.63 -15.61
N ILE A 135 1.36 -23.53 -14.87
CA ILE A 135 0.64 -22.30 -15.25
C ILE A 135 1.14 -21.83 -16.62
N PRO A 136 0.25 -21.61 -17.61
CA PRO A 136 0.66 -21.09 -18.91
C PRO A 136 1.06 -19.62 -18.79
N VAL A 137 2.27 -19.28 -19.23
CA VAL A 137 2.84 -17.93 -19.20
C VAL A 137 3.28 -17.53 -20.60
N LYS A 138 2.79 -16.41 -21.11
CA LYS A 138 3.26 -15.82 -22.36
C LYS A 138 4.55 -15.05 -22.09
N ARG A 139 5.66 -15.49 -22.65
CA ARG A 139 6.97 -14.87 -22.41
C ARG A 139 7.14 -13.66 -23.33
N LEU A 140 7.24 -12.48 -22.75
CA LEU A 140 7.65 -11.28 -23.48
C LEU A 140 9.13 -11.37 -23.90
N PRO A 141 9.54 -10.66 -24.96
CA PRO A 141 10.94 -10.59 -25.36
C PRO A 141 11.83 -10.08 -24.21
N SER A 142 12.95 -10.76 -23.96
CA SER A 142 13.94 -10.36 -22.97
C SER A 142 14.98 -9.36 -23.50
N LYS A 143 14.88 -9.01 -24.77
CA LYS A 143 15.70 -8.00 -25.44
C LYS A 143 14.83 -6.83 -25.84
N ALA A 144 15.44 -5.66 -25.86
CA ALA A 144 14.77 -4.45 -26.32
C ALA A 144 14.33 -4.56 -27.80
N ALA A 145 13.25 -3.87 -28.15
CA ALA A 145 12.79 -3.80 -29.55
C ALA A 145 13.90 -3.20 -30.44
N PRO A 146 13.98 -3.60 -31.73
CA PRO A 146 15.05 -3.14 -32.63
C PRO A 146 15.17 -1.62 -32.75
N ASP A 147 14.06 -0.91 -32.62
CA ASP A 147 13.98 0.56 -32.72
C ASP A 147 14.15 1.29 -31.36
N ALA A 148 14.23 0.54 -30.27
CA ALA A 148 14.30 1.14 -28.92
C ALA A 148 15.59 1.94 -28.71
N LEU A 149 16.72 1.46 -29.24
CA LEU A 149 17.99 2.17 -29.15
C LEU A 149 17.95 3.51 -29.90
N GLU A 150 17.39 3.51 -31.10
CA GLU A 150 17.26 4.75 -31.89
C GLU A 150 16.36 5.76 -31.21
N LYS A 151 15.21 5.32 -30.71
CA LYS A 151 14.30 6.17 -29.94
C LYS A 151 14.99 6.76 -28.71
N ARG A 152 15.72 5.94 -27.95
CA ARG A 152 16.44 6.39 -26.75
C ARG A 152 17.56 7.38 -27.06
N LEU A 153 18.25 7.20 -28.18
CA LEU A 153 19.25 8.16 -28.67
C LEU A 153 18.61 9.49 -29.07
N VAL A 154 17.46 9.46 -29.71
CA VAL A 154 16.70 10.67 -30.05
C VAL A 154 16.25 11.39 -28.76
N GLU A 155 15.63 10.70 -27.80
CA GLU A 155 15.24 11.27 -26.53
C GLU A 155 16.41 11.88 -25.77
N LEU A 156 17.56 11.19 -25.78
CA LEU A 156 18.78 11.67 -25.14
C LEU A 156 19.32 12.95 -25.81
N ARG A 157 19.30 13.02 -27.14
CA ARG A 157 19.65 14.23 -27.87
C ARG A 157 18.65 15.35 -27.64
N GLU A 158 17.37 15.02 -27.51
CA GLU A 158 16.32 16.00 -27.20
C GLU A 158 16.49 16.62 -25.81
N SER A 159 16.87 15.82 -24.81
CA SER A 159 17.13 16.32 -23.44
C SER A 159 18.36 17.23 -23.35
N HIS A 160 19.28 17.12 -24.33
CA HIS A 160 20.49 17.94 -24.44
C HIS A 160 20.39 19.00 -25.57
N ALA A 161 19.19 19.18 -26.11
CA ALA A 161 18.97 20.14 -27.17
C ALA A 161 19.15 21.59 -26.69
N ARG A 162 19.70 22.43 -27.55
CA ARG A 162 19.85 23.87 -27.31
C ARG A 162 18.77 24.65 -28.06
N LEU A 163 18.33 25.74 -27.48
CA LEU A 163 17.42 26.67 -28.14
C LEU A 163 18.25 27.80 -28.76
N GLU A 164 18.24 27.87 -30.07
CA GLU A 164 18.89 28.95 -30.83
C GLU A 164 17.84 29.84 -31.51
N ALA A 165 18.22 31.05 -31.84
CA ALA A 165 17.34 31.97 -32.56
C ALA A 165 16.94 31.33 -33.91
N ALA A 166 15.65 31.26 -34.17
CA ALA A 166 15.14 30.74 -35.43
C ALA A 166 15.53 31.69 -36.60
N LYS A 167 15.81 31.13 -37.76
CA LYS A 167 16.07 31.86 -38.98
C LYS A 167 14.77 32.43 -39.57
N GLU A 168 13.67 31.79 -39.31
CA GLU A 168 12.34 32.18 -39.74
C GLU A 168 11.82 33.32 -38.86
N ASP A 169 11.23 34.33 -39.50
CA ASP A 169 10.65 35.48 -38.79
C ASP A 169 9.22 35.23 -38.28
N ALA A 170 8.63 34.08 -38.58
CA ALA A 170 7.28 33.72 -38.16
C ALA A 170 7.26 32.44 -37.32
N VAL A 171 6.38 32.39 -36.31
CA VAL A 171 6.21 31.24 -35.40
C VAL A 171 5.62 30.06 -36.17
N GLY A 172 6.38 28.97 -36.25
CA GLY A 172 5.97 27.67 -36.83
C GLY A 172 5.61 26.65 -35.76
N ALA A 173 5.09 25.51 -36.20
CA ALA A 173 4.67 24.42 -35.28
C ALA A 173 5.81 23.73 -34.51
N ALA A 174 7.07 23.82 -34.99
CA ALA A 174 8.24 23.25 -34.37
C ALA A 174 9.11 24.28 -33.61
N HIS A 175 8.61 25.50 -33.47
CA HIS A 175 9.32 26.59 -32.82
C HIS A 175 8.98 26.69 -31.32
N PHE A 176 9.87 27.38 -30.61
CA PHE A 176 9.63 27.91 -29.29
C PHE A 176 9.46 29.42 -29.39
N ALA A 177 8.31 29.94 -28.99
CA ALA A 177 8.05 31.35 -28.95
C ALA A 177 8.32 31.91 -27.56
N VAL A 178 9.16 32.94 -27.46
CA VAL A 178 9.31 33.71 -26.23
C VAL A 178 8.29 34.84 -26.29
N ILE A 179 7.40 34.92 -25.34
CA ILE A 179 6.28 35.83 -25.32
C ILE A 179 6.23 36.70 -24.08
N ASP A 180 5.77 37.93 -24.28
CA ASP A 180 5.23 38.75 -23.19
C ASP A 180 3.71 38.69 -23.28
N TYR A 181 3.03 38.54 -22.16
CA TYR A 181 1.58 38.44 -22.16
C TYR A 181 0.93 39.19 -21.00
N ALA A 182 -0.31 39.62 -21.22
CA ALA A 182 -1.19 40.17 -20.22
C ALA A 182 -2.63 39.75 -20.51
N ALA A 183 -3.29 39.12 -19.53
CA ALA A 183 -4.67 38.68 -19.70
C ALA A 183 -5.66 39.68 -19.09
N THR A 184 -6.77 39.85 -19.80
CA THR A 184 -7.93 40.66 -19.36
C THR A 184 -9.20 39.86 -19.48
N ARG A 185 -10.18 40.14 -18.62
CA ARG A 185 -11.53 39.56 -18.68
C ARG A 185 -12.53 40.69 -18.49
N ASP A 186 -13.47 40.83 -19.43
CA ASP A 186 -14.45 41.90 -19.42
C ASP A 186 -13.80 43.30 -19.28
N GLY A 187 -12.64 43.48 -19.95
CA GLY A 187 -11.87 44.73 -19.95
C GLY A 187 -11.08 45.02 -18.67
N LYS A 188 -11.07 44.10 -17.68
CA LYS A 188 -10.32 44.24 -16.42
C LYS A 188 -9.11 43.30 -16.38
N PRO A 189 -7.92 43.81 -15.97
CA PRO A 189 -6.72 42.97 -15.83
C PRO A 189 -6.95 41.83 -14.85
N LEU A 190 -6.53 40.60 -15.23
CA LEU A 190 -6.54 39.44 -14.35
C LEU A 190 -5.26 39.46 -13.48
N ALA A 191 -5.46 39.47 -12.17
CA ALA A 191 -4.35 39.40 -11.20
C ALA A 191 -3.56 38.09 -11.37
N GLY A 192 -2.23 38.18 -11.50
CA GLY A 192 -1.35 37.02 -11.67
C GLY A 192 -1.29 36.43 -13.09
N ALA A 193 -2.02 37.02 -14.08
CA ALA A 193 -2.01 36.56 -15.45
C ALA A 193 -1.27 37.54 -16.39
N LYS A 194 -0.08 37.96 -15.97
CA LYS A 194 0.88 38.78 -16.73
C LYS A 194 2.26 38.15 -16.58
N GLY A 195 2.97 37.98 -17.69
CA GLY A 195 4.35 37.47 -17.70
C GLY A 195 5.15 38.11 -18.81
N SER A 196 6.46 38.04 -18.68
CA SER A 196 7.42 38.53 -19.71
C SER A 196 8.52 37.47 -19.87
N GLY A 197 8.92 37.22 -21.12
CA GLY A 197 9.94 36.26 -21.47
C GLY A 197 9.49 34.79 -21.27
N GLU A 198 8.20 34.51 -21.29
CA GLU A 198 7.67 33.14 -21.15
C GLU A 198 7.95 32.35 -22.44
N LEU A 199 8.50 31.13 -22.24
CA LEU A 199 8.83 30.21 -23.31
C LEU A 199 7.65 29.27 -23.60
N VAL A 200 7.10 29.36 -24.79
CA VAL A 200 5.99 28.53 -25.28
C VAL A 200 6.49 27.54 -26.32
N ASP A 201 6.41 26.25 -26.02
CA ASP A 201 6.69 25.17 -26.97
C ASP A 201 5.49 24.99 -27.91
N MET A 202 5.63 25.32 -29.18
CA MET A 202 4.56 25.20 -30.17
C MET A 202 4.28 23.77 -30.62
N SER A 203 5.16 22.81 -30.28
CA SER A 203 5.01 21.39 -30.60
C SER A 203 4.25 20.62 -29.50
N ALA A 204 4.17 21.18 -28.30
CA ALA A 204 3.51 20.56 -27.15
C ALA A 204 2.04 21.00 -27.05
N GLU A 205 1.21 20.12 -26.49
CA GLU A 205 -0.16 20.47 -26.12
C GLU A 205 -0.14 21.52 -25.00
N GLN A 206 -0.71 22.68 -25.26
CA GLN A 206 -0.67 23.82 -24.34
C GLN A 206 -1.77 23.70 -23.28
N THR A 207 -1.42 24.06 -22.03
CA THR A 207 -2.39 24.15 -20.92
C THR A 207 -3.45 25.24 -21.16
N VAL A 208 -3.11 26.26 -22.01
CA VAL A 208 -4.00 27.35 -22.34
C VAL A 208 -4.59 27.11 -23.74
N GLU A 209 -5.87 26.75 -23.75
CA GLU A 209 -6.62 26.46 -24.99
C GLU A 209 -6.69 27.71 -25.88
N GLY A 210 -6.28 27.58 -27.17
CA GLY A 210 -6.25 28.65 -28.14
C GLY A 210 -4.92 29.42 -28.24
N LEU A 211 -3.96 29.22 -27.36
CA LEU A 211 -2.69 29.93 -27.34
C LEU A 211 -1.82 29.56 -28.56
N SER A 212 -1.58 28.27 -28.78
CA SER A 212 -0.73 27.81 -29.90
C SER A 212 -1.30 28.20 -31.27
N GLU A 213 -2.62 28.08 -31.44
CA GLU A 213 -3.29 28.48 -32.67
C GLU A 213 -3.16 30.00 -32.94
N GLY A 214 -3.30 30.77 -31.87
CA GLY A 214 -3.19 32.23 -31.95
C GLY A 214 -1.78 32.73 -32.24
N LEU A 215 -0.74 32.05 -31.72
CA LEU A 215 0.67 32.38 -31.94
C LEU A 215 1.20 31.96 -33.31
N LYS A 216 0.61 30.92 -33.90
CA LYS A 216 1.05 30.39 -35.20
C LYS A 216 1.00 31.46 -36.29
N GLY A 217 2.14 31.67 -36.95
CA GLY A 217 2.28 32.67 -38.02
C GLY A 217 2.59 34.10 -37.53
N MET A 218 2.56 34.39 -36.23
CA MET A 218 2.97 35.70 -35.71
C MET A 218 4.47 35.91 -35.93
N LYS A 219 4.83 37.16 -36.25
CA LYS A 219 6.23 37.54 -36.46
C LYS A 219 6.89 38.03 -35.19
N ARG A 220 8.21 37.99 -35.16
CA ARG A 220 9.01 38.61 -34.08
C ARG A 220 8.65 40.08 -33.92
N GLY A 221 8.37 40.51 -32.70
CA GLY A 221 7.92 41.87 -32.35
C GLY A 221 6.44 42.14 -32.58
N GLU A 222 5.69 41.20 -33.14
CA GLU A 222 4.26 41.35 -33.39
C GLU A 222 3.47 41.18 -32.08
N SER A 223 2.47 42.07 -31.90
CA SER A 223 1.53 42.05 -30.80
C SER A 223 0.12 41.75 -31.32
N LYS A 224 -0.57 40.83 -30.64
CA LYS A 224 -1.93 40.42 -31.00
C LYS A 224 -2.72 40.08 -29.75
N THR A 225 -4.03 40.37 -29.76
CA THR A 225 -4.93 39.91 -28.71
C THR A 225 -5.57 38.58 -29.13
N LEU A 226 -5.34 37.56 -28.36
CA LEU A 226 -5.85 36.20 -28.57
C LEU A 226 -7.02 35.91 -27.62
N LYS A 227 -8.02 35.22 -28.11
CA LYS A 227 -9.08 34.67 -27.26
C LYS A 227 -8.65 33.30 -26.75
N VAL A 228 -8.52 33.16 -25.45
CA VAL A 228 -8.04 31.94 -24.79
C VAL A 228 -8.97 31.56 -23.67
N LYS A 229 -8.92 30.28 -23.26
CA LYS A 229 -9.62 29.84 -22.03
C LYS A 229 -8.64 29.73 -20.89
N LEU A 230 -8.83 30.55 -19.86
CA LEU A 230 -8.08 30.48 -18.60
C LEU A 230 -8.97 29.92 -17.47
N SER A 231 -8.61 28.75 -16.95
CA SER A 231 -9.39 28.06 -15.93
C SER A 231 -10.85 27.79 -16.35
N GLY A 232 -11.05 27.41 -17.63
CA GLY A 232 -12.37 27.09 -18.19
C GLY A 232 -13.26 28.30 -18.51
N LYS A 233 -12.73 29.54 -18.45
CA LYS A 233 -13.46 30.77 -18.74
C LYS A 233 -12.74 31.55 -19.84
N ASP A 234 -13.50 32.18 -20.73
CA ASP A 234 -12.95 33.00 -21.80
C ASP A 234 -12.20 34.23 -21.25
N ALA A 235 -11.08 34.53 -21.84
CA ALA A 235 -10.26 35.68 -21.52
C ALA A 235 -9.56 36.22 -22.81
N ASP A 236 -9.31 37.50 -22.83
CA ASP A 236 -8.50 38.15 -23.87
C ASP A 236 -7.05 38.19 -23.37
N LEU A 237 -6.13 37.60 -24.14
CA LEU A 237 -4.71 37.56 -23.86
C LEU A 237 -3.96 38.43 -24.87
N ALA A 238 -3.51 39.60 -24.45
CA ALA A 238 -2.60 40.42 -25.24
C ALA A 238 -1.22 39.79 -25.21
N VAL A 239 -0.71 39.34 -26.34
CA VAL A 239 0.57 38.63 -26.46
C VAL A 239 1.49 39.40 -27.40
N THR A 240 2.76 39.52 -27.07
CA THR A 240 3.82 40.03 -27.93
C THR A 240 4.89 38.96 -28.10
N VAL A 241 5.23 38.56 -29.30
CA VAL A 241 6.32 37.60 -29.57
C VAL A 241 7.64 38.38 -29.56
N THR A 242 8.47 38.14 -28.53
CA THR A 242 9.77 38.81 -28.39
C THR A 242 10.88 38.10 -29.14
N GLU A 243 10.91 36.76 -29.08
CA GLU A 243 11.89 35.94 -29.78
C GLU A 243 11.24 34.65 -30.31
N ILE A 244 11.79 34.14 -31.41
CA ILE A 244 11.44 32.82 -31.94
C ILE A 244 12.70 31.98 -31.88
N LYS A 245 12.60 30.80 -31.24
CA LYS A 245 13.73 29.87 -31.08
C LYS A 245 13.41 28.55 -31.74
N THR A 246 14.44 27.87 -32.22
CA THR A 246 14.38 26.53 -32.79
C THR A 246 15.18 25.60 -31.90
N LYS A 247 14.66 24.41 -31.65
CA LYS A 247 15.34 23.35 -30.91
C LYS A 247 16.37 22.68 -31.81
N ILE A 248 17.64 22.87 -31.50
CA ILE A 248 18.76 22.24 -32.24
C ILE A 248 19.21 21.02 -31.43
N LEU A 249 19.06 19.86 -32.06
CA LEU A 249 19.56 18.60 -31.48
C LEU A 249 21.07 18.52 -31.71
N PRO A 250 21.87 18.24 -30.68
CA PRO A 250 23.30 18.02 -30.86
C PRO A 250 23.54 16.85 -31.82
N PRO A 251 24.56 16.92 -32.67
CA PRO A 251 24.93 15.80 -33.53
C PRO A 251 25.35 14.60 -32.67
N LEU A 252 25.11 13.40 -33.18
CA LEU A 252 25.55 12.18 -32.48
C LEU A 252 26.99 11.85 -32.84
N ASP A 253 27.92 12.58 -32.23
CA ASP A 253 29.37 12.50 -32.49
C ASP A 253 30.17 12.21 -31.20
N ALA A 254 31.50 12.22 -31.33
CA ALA A 254 32.39 11.95 -30.22
C ALA A 254 32.34 13.03 -29.11
N GLU A 255 32.01 14.26 -29.46
CA GLU A 255 31.85 15.37 -28.49
C GLU A 255 30.62 15.13 -27.62
N PHE A 256 29.48 14.80 -28.24
CA PHE A 256 28.26 14.43 -27.53
C PHE A 256 28.44 13.20 -26.62
N ALA A 257 29.18 12.18 -27.11
CA ALA A 257 29.49 11.00 -26.28
C ALA A 257 30.33 11.38 -25.05
N LYS A 258 31.32 12.28 -25.20
CA LYS A 258 32.16 12.77 -24.09
C LYS A 258 31.37 13.60 -23.07
N ASP A 259 30.45 14.43 -23.52
CA ASP A 259 29.55 15.20 -22.63
C ASP A 259 28.73 14.27 -21.72
N LEU A 260 28.45 13.05 -22.19
CA LEU A 260 27.75 12.01 -21.46
C LEU A 260 28.69 11.05 -20.68
N GLY A 261 30.00 11.29 -20.72
CA GLY A 261 31.02 10.50 -19.99
C GLY A 261 31.48 9.24 -20.69
N PHE A 262 31.31 9.13 -22.02
CA PHE A 262 31.74 8.02 -22.85
C PHE A 262 32.88 8.46 -23.81
N GLU A 263 33.81 7.59 -24.11
CA GLU A 263 34.91 7.96 -25.03
C GLU A 263 34.46 7.98 -26.49
N THR A 264 33.53 7.10 -26.87
CA THR A 264 33.04 6.97 -28.24
C THR A 264 31.52 6.83 -28.32
N VAL A 265 30.96 7.14 -29.49
CA VAL A 265 29.53 6.92 -29.78
C VAL A 265 29.16 5.44 -29.71
N ASP A 266 30.07 4.55 -30.12
CA ASP A 266 29.80 3.11 -30.08
C ASP A 266 29.78 2.56 -28.65
N GLU A 267 30.58 3.11 -27.76
CA GLU A 267 30.53 2.79 -26.32
C GLU A 267 29.20 3.27 -25.70
N LEU A 268 28.76 4.50 -26.01
CA LEU A 268 27.47 5.04 -25.62
C LEU A 268 26.32 4.13 -26.09
N LYS A 269 26.32 3.76 -27.38
CA LYS A 269 25.29 2.86 -27.94
C LYS A 269 25.30 1.49 -27.27
N ALA A 270 26.46 0.90 -27.05
CA ALA A 270 26.60 -0.40 -26.39
C ALA A 270 26.04 -0.34 -24.94
N LYS A 271 26.36 0.74 -24.22
CA LYS A 271 25.86 0.92 -22.86
C LYS A 271 24.35 1.14 -22.80
N LEU A 272 23.81 1.94 -23.71
CA LEU A 272 22.36 2.14 -23.83
C LEU A 272 21.65 0.82 -24.18
N GLN A 273 22.19 0.03 -25.12
CA GLN A 273 21.65 -1.28 -25.48
C GLN A 273 21.66 -2.24 -24.28
N GLU A 274 22.74 -2.26 -23.49
CA GLU A 274 22.81 -3.06 -22.25
C GLU A 274 21.72 -2.67 -21.26
N VAL A 275 21.49 -1.36 -21.06
CA VAL A 275 20.45 -0.84 -20.16
C VAL A 275 19.07 -1.22 -20.67
N LEU A 276 18.78 -0.99 -21.97
CA LEU A 276 17.50 -1.34 -22.59
C LEU A 276 17.20 -2.84 -22.52
N ASP A 277 18.21 -3.70 -22.73
CA ASP A 277 18.06 -5.15 -22.63
C ASP A 277 17.80 -5.59 -21.18
N LYS A 278 18.46 -4.96 -20.21
CA LYS A 278 18.16 -5.19 -18.78
C LYS A 278 16.75 -4.76 -18.41
N GLU A 279 16.30 -3.60 -18.87
CA GLU A 279 14.95 -3.09 -18.66
C GLU A 279 13.92 -4.04 -19.30
N ALA A 280 14.14 -4.48 -20.54
CA ALA A 280 13.25 -5.42 -21.24
C ALA A 280 13.20 -6.78 -20.53
N SER A 281 14.34 -7.30 -20.08
CA SER A 281 14.41 -8.55 -19.31
C SER A 281 13.68 -8.44 -17.97
N ALA A 282 13.90 -7.36 -17.23
CA ALA A 282 13.22 -7.11 -15.96
C ALA A 282 11.69 -6.96 -16.14
N HIS A 283 11.27 -6.26 -17.20
CA HIS A 283 9.87 -6.13 -17.56
C HIS A 283 9.23 -7.48 -17.91
N ALA A 284 9.91 -8.28 -18.73
CA ALA A 284 9.45 -9.63 -19.11
C ALA A 284 9.32 -10.55 -17.88
N GLU A 285 10.28 -10.47 -16.93
CA GLU A 285 10.21 -11.24 -15.69
C GLU A 285 9.08 -10.79 -14.78
N ALA A 286 8.92 -9.49 -14.59
CA ALA A 286 7.82 -8.93 -13.80
C ALA A 286 6.45 -9.28 -14.40
N ASP A 287 6.34 -9.28 -15.73
CA ASP A 287 5.12 -9.67 -16.41
C ASP A 287 4.82 -11.16 -16.23
N ALA A 288 5.82 -12.03 -16.33
CA ALA A 288 5.66 -13.46 -16.08
C ALA A 288 5.16 -13.73 -14.66
N VAL A 289 5.72 -13.04 -13.65
CA VAL A 289 5.26 -13.14 -12.26
C VAL A 289 3.80 -12.70 -12.15
N ARG A 290 3.42 -11.56 -12.73
CA ARG A 290 2.02 -11.08 -12.71
C ARG A 290 1.04 -12.07 -13.34
N GLN A 291 1.43 -12.73 -14.45
CA GLN A 291 0.60 -13.75 -15.08
C GLN A 291 0.41 -14.96 -14.16
N ILE A 292 1.47 -15.41 -13.48
CA ILE A 292 1.40 -16.51 -12.50
C ILE A 292 0.49 -16.13 -11.33
N GLU A 293 0.70 -14.96 -10.73
CA GLU A 293 -0.10 -14.46 -9.59
C GLU A 293 -1.58 -14.35 -9.95
N LYS A 294 -1.88 -13.80 -11.12
CA LYS A 294 -3.25 -13.68 -11.63
C LYS A 294 -3.89 -15.06 -11.79
N ALA A 295 -3.21 -16.01 -12.41
CA ALA A 295 -3.72 -17.37 -12.60
C ALA A 295 -3.95 -18.07 -11.26
N LEU A 296 -3.06 -17.89 -10.28
CA LEU A 296 -3.23 -18.44 -8.93
C LEU A 296 -4.48 -17.88 -8.23
N VAL A 297 -4.70 -16.58 -8.31
CA VAL A 297 -5.86 -15.91 -7.71
C VAL A 297 -7.15 -16.37 -8.38
N GLU A 298 -7.17 -16.50 -9.70
CA GLU A 298 -8.34 -16.97 -10.46
C GLU A 298 -8.71 -18.41 -10.13
N ALA A 299 -7.72 -19.30 -9.99
CA ALA A 299 -7.92 -20.71 -9.67
C ALA A 299 -8.33 -20.96 -8.20
N ASN A 300 -8.07 -20.00 -7.31
CA ASN A 300 -8.23 -20.17 -5.86
C ASN A 300 -9.14 -19.10 -5.26
N ARG A 301 -10.45 -19.19 -5.49
CA ARG A 301 -11.45 -18.31 -4.90
C ARG A 301 -11.96 -18.89 -3.58
N PHE A 302 -11.81 -18.11 -2.49
CA PHE A 302 -12.28 -18.45 -1.13
C PHE A 302 -12.60 -17.16 -0.37
N PRO A 303 -13.40 -17.24 0.71
CA PRO A 303 -13.67 -16.10 1.57
C PRO A 303 -12.40 -15.53 2.21
N LEU A 304 -12.35 -14.22 2.38
CA LEU A 304 -11.22 -13.50 2.99
C LEU A 304 -11.66 -12.82 4.29
N PRO A 305 -10.73 -12.65 5.26
CA PRO A 305 -11.00 -11.87 6.45
C PRO A 305 -11.20 -10.39 6.09
N PRO A 306 -12.37 -9.78 6.42
CA PRO A 306 -12.66 -8.40 6.05
C PRO A 306 -11.63 -7.40 6.56
N SER A 307 -11.13 -7.58 7.78
CA SER A 307 -10.13 -6.69 8.37
C SER A 307 -8.80 -6.68 7.61
N MET A 308 -8.40 -7.83 7.05
CA MET A 308 -7.17 -7.93 6.26
C MET A 308 -7.32 -7.22 4.91
N VAL A 309 -8.48 -7.38 4.27
CA VAL A 309 -8.79 -6.68 3.00
C VAL A 309 -8.83 -5.17 3.24
N GLU A 310 -9.48 -4.72 4.30
CA GLU A 310 -9.55 -3.31 4.65
C GLU A 310 -8.17 -2.71 4.92
N ARG A 311 -7.33 -3.39 5.71
CA ARG A 311 -5.96 -2.96 5.99
C ARG A 311 -5.11 -2.87 4.72
N GLN A 312 -5.25 -3.82 3.80
CA GLN A 312 -4.57 -3.79 2.51
C GLN A 312 -5.02 -2.62 1.66
N LEU A 313 -6.33 -2.40 1.58
CA LEU A 313 -6.94 -1.28 0.86
C LEU A 313 -6.47 0.07 1.39
N GLU A 314 -6.45 0.26 2.71
CA GLU A 314 -5.94 1.48 3.34
C GLU A 314 -4.45 1.71 3.02
N GLY A 315 -3.65 0.65 3.06
CA GLY A 315 -2.24 0.71 2.66
C GLY A 315 -2.04 1.13 1.20
N MET A 316 -2.89 0.64 0.28
CA MET A 316 -2.87 1.01 -1.13
C MET A 316 -3.26 2.48 -1.33
N LEU A 317 -4.33 2.92 -0.68
CA LEU A 317 -4.80 4.30 -0.72
C LEU A 317 -3.74 5.28 -0.21
N GLU A 318 -3.07 4.95 0.89
CA GLU A 318 -2.04 5.80 1.46
C GLU A 318 -0.79 5.89 0.56
N ARG A 319 -0.37 4.78 -0.08
CA ARG A 319 0.71 4.78 -1.08
C ARG A 319 0.37 5.68 -2.27
N LEU A 320 -0.84 5.51 -2.82
CA LEU A 320 -1.30 6.28 -3.97
C LEU A 320 -1.44 7.78 -3.64
N ARG A 321 -1.95 8.09 -2.44
CA ARG A 321 -2.05 9.46 -1.94
C ARG A 321 -0.68 10.14 -1.89
N ARG A 322 0.33 9.48 -1.33
CA ARG A 322 1.70 10.02 -1.26
C ARG A 322 2.30 10.24 -2.65
N GLN A 323 2.04 9.31 -3.57
CA GLN A 323 2.63 9.35 -4.90
C GLN A 323 2.01 10.43 -5.81
N LEU A 324 0.68 10.59 -5.78
CA LEU A 324 -0.04 11.44 -6.76
C LEU A 324 -0.41 12.81 -6.20
N PHE A 325 -0.73 12.90 -4.92
CA PHE A 325 -1.36 14.11 -4.36
C PHE A 325 -0.47 14.83 -3.36
N GLY A 326 0.60 14.20 -2.84
CA GLY A 326 1.46 14.80 -1.82
C GLY A 326 0.64 15.26 -0.62
N ALA A 327 0.62 16.58 -0.36
CA ALA A 327 -0.14 17.20 0.72
C ALA A 327 -1.59 17.58 0.35
N ALA A 328 -2.01 17.41 -0.92
CA ALA A 328 -3.37 17.75 -1.33
C ALA A 328 -4.40 16.78 -0.72
N GLN A 329 -5.50 17.31 -0.23
CA GLN A 329 -6.60 16.52 0.32
C GLN A 329 -7.57 16.12 -0.79
N LEU A 330 -7.84 14.82 -0.92
CA LEU A 330 -8.94 14.32 -1.74
C LEU A 330 -10.28 14.61 -1.06
N ASN A 331 -11.28 14.98 -1.83
CA ASN A 331 -12.64 15.06 -1.31
C ASN A 331 -13.21 13.65 -1.04
N GLU A 332 -14.21 13.57 -0.16
CA GLU A 332 -14.79 12.28 0.28
C GLU A 332 -15.33 11.44 -0.89
N LYS A 333 -15.92 12.09 -1.90
CA LYS A 333 -16.43 11.39 -3.09
C LYS A 333 -15.32 10.73 -3.89
N ALA A 334 -14.24 11.49 -4.19
CA ALA A 334 -13.09 10.95 -4.92
C ALA A 334 -12.39 9.82 -4.14
N LEU A 335 -12.34 9.93 -2.80
CA LEU A 335 -11.82 8.87 -1.95
C LEU A 335 -12.72 7.62 -2.01
N GLY A 336 -14.03 7.77 -1.97
CA GLY A 336 -14.99 6.67 -2.11
C GLY A 336 -14.88 5.96 -3.46
N ASP A 337 -14.81 6.72 -4.56
CA ASP A 337 -14.64 6.18 -5.91
C ASP A 337 -13.31 5.42 -6.05
N LEU A 338 -12.24 5.95 -5.45
CA LEU A 338 -10.92 5.33 -5.47
C LEU A 338 -10.91 4.03 -4.64
N ARG A 339 -11.56 4.03 -3.47
CA ARG A 339 -11.75 2.84 -2.63
C ARG A 339 -12.46 1.73 -3.41
N ALA A 340 -13.56 2.04 -4.06
CA ALA A 340 -14.33 1.08 -4.86
C ALA A 340 -13.51 0.48 -6.00
N LYS A 341 -12.63 1.26 -6.63
CA LYS A 341 -11.74 0.79 -7.71
C LYS A 341 -10.61 -0.10 -7.20
N LEU A 342 -10.07 0.18 -6.01
CA LEU A 342 -8.93 -0.57 -5.45
C LEU A 342 -9.36 -1.80 -4.65
N LEU A 343 -10.61 -1.89 -4.19
CA LEU A 343 -11.10 -3.00 -3.39
C LEU A 343 -10.87 -4.37 -4.04
N PRO A 344 -11.20 -4.61 -5.32
CA PRO A 344 -10.95 -5.89 -5.96
C PRO A 344 -9.46 -6.27 -5.99
N GLN A 345 -8.59 -5.29 -6.20
CA GLN A 345 -7.14 -5.50 -6.18
C GLN A 345 -6.65 -5.83 -4.77
N ALA A 346 -7.16 -5.15 -3.74
CA ALA A 346 -6.84 -5.45 -2.34
C ALA A 346 -7.26 -6.88 -1.96
N GLU A 347 -8.45 -7.31 -2.39
CA GLU A 347 -8.90 -8.70 -2.21
C GLU A 347 -7.97 -9.70 -2.90
N ASP A 348 -7.57 -9.43 -4.14
CA ASP A 348 -6.70 -10.32 -4.90
C ASP A 348 -5.28 -10.38 -4.29
N GLU A 349 -4.72 -9.27 -3.78
CA GLU A 349 -3.43 -9.26 -3.08
C GLU A 349 -3.49 -10.06 -1.76
N VAL A 350 -4.57 -9.91 -0.96
CA VAL A 350 -4.76 -10.71 0.27
C VAL A 350 -4.93 -12.18 -0.07
N ARG A 351 -5.72 -12.51 -1.11
CA ARG A 351 -5.93 -13.90 -1.56
C ARG A 351 -4.63 -14.51 -2.03
N LEU A 352 -3.85 -13.80 -2.82
CA LEU A 352 -2.54 -14.22 -3.29
C LEU A 352 -1.62 -14.60 -2.14
N ALA A 353 -1.54 -13.76 -1.10
CA ALA A 353 -0.71 -14.02 0.08
C ALA A 353 -1.05 -15.37 0.75
N PHE A 354 -2.35 -15.68 0.90
CA PHE A 354 -2.79 -16.96 1.45
C PHE A 354 -2.47 -18.14 0.52
N VAL A 355 -2.68 -17.98 -0.79
CA VAL A 355 -2.38 -19.04 -1.77
C VAL A 355 -0.88 -19.31 -1.83
N MET A 356 -0.06 -18.26 -1.86
CA MET A 356 1.40 -18.36 -1.84
C MET A 356 1.90 -19.09 -0.59
N SER A 357 1.33 -18.77 0.59
CA SER A 357 1.63 -19.50 1.82
C SER A 357 1.23 -20.97 1.73
N ALA A 358 0.06 -21.28 1.18
CA ALA A 358 -0.40 -22.66 1.01
C ALA A 358 0.47 -23.46 0.05
N VAL A 359 0.94 -22.86 -1.04
CA VAL A 359 1.92 -23.47 -1.97
C VAL A 359 3.23 -23.75 -1.23
N ALA A 360 3.75 -22.75 -0.50
CA ALA A 360 5.00 -22.89 0.24
C ALA A 360 4.92 -23.99 1.32
N ASP A 361 3.79 -24.11 2.02
CA ASP A 361 3.54 -25.17 3.01
C ASP A 361 3.52 -26.55 2.34
N LYS A 362 2.83 -26.66 1.21
CA LYS A 362 2.67 -27.93 0.48
C LYS A 362 3.99 -28.42 -0.13
N GLU A 363 4.77 -27.49 -0.67
CA GLU A 363 6.10 -27.78 -1.27
C GLU A 363 7.26 -27.75 -0.25
N LYS A 364 6.93 -27.50 1.04
CA LYS A 364 7.93 -27.40 2.13
C LYS A 364 9.03 -26.38 1.86
N ILE A 365 8.63 -25.24 1.26
CA ILE A 365 9.52 -24.13 0.98
C ILE A 365 9.68 -23.32 2.26
N GLU A 366 10.89 -23.30 2.81
CA GLU A 366 11.24 -22.57 4.03
C GLU A 366 12.46 -21.67 3.79
N ALA A 367 12.52 -20.59 4.55
CA ALA A 367 13.72 -19.76 4.61
C ALA A 367 14.68 -20.36 5.65
N THR A 368 15.91 -20.65 5.24
CA THR A 368 16.95 -21.18 6.09
C THR A 368 17.67 -20.06 6.87
N ASP A 369 18.29 -20.42 8.00
CA ASP A 369 19.08 -19.44 8.76
C ASP A 369 20.33 -18.95 7.97
N ALA A 370 20.86 -19.78 7.06
CA ALA A 370 21.93 -19.37 6.15
C ALA A 370 21.48 -18.27 5.16
N GLU A 371 20.25 -18.36 4.63
CA GLU A 371 19.68 -17.34 3.75
C GLU A 371 19.42 -16.04 4.51
N LEU A 372 18.95 -16.12 5.77
CA LEU A 372 18.81 -14.96 6.65
C LEU A 372 20.15 -14.28 6.92
N ALA A 373 21.21 -15.06 7.21
CA ALA A 373 22.55 -14.53 7.41
C ALA A 373 23.08 -13.85 6.15
N SER A 374 22.86 -14.44 4.98
CA SER A 374 23.28 -13.87 3.69
C SER A 374 22.56 -12.53 3.39
N GLU A 375 21.27 -12.42 3.71
CA GLU A 375 20.50 -11.18 3.55
C GLU A 375 21.04 -10.07 4.47
N LEU A 376 21.38 -10.42 5.72
CA LEU A 376 22.02 -9.49 6.67
C LEU A 376 23.40 -9.04 6.16
N GLU A 377 24.23 -9.97 5.70
CA GLU A 377 25.56 -9.65 5.16
C GLU A 377 25.49 -8.74 3.95
N ALA A 378 24.52 -8.98 3.04
CA ALA A 378 24.31 -8.12 1.88
C ALA A 378 23.99 -6.68 2.31
N GLY A 379 23.07 -6.50 3.26
CA GLY A 379 22.76 -5.18 3.80
C GLY A 379 23.94 -4.52 4.54
N LEU A 380 24.77 -5.30 5.25
CA LEU A 380 25.94 -4.79 5.96
C LEU A 380 27.06 -4.32 5.02
N LYS A 381 27.19 -4.88 3.82
CA LYS A 381 28.17 -4.44 2.80
C LYS A 381 27.91 -3.02 2.34
N ASP A 382 26.64 -2.64 2.25
CA ASP A 382 26.22 -1.31 1.79
C ASP A 382 26.18 -0.27 2.92
N ALA A 383 26.32 -0.70 4.18
CA ALA A 383 26.33 0.17 5.35
C ALA A 383 27.73 0.82 5.53
N GLY A 384 27.83 2.10 5.17
CA GLY A 384 29.13 2.82 5.11
C GLY A 384 29.81 3.11 6.47
N SER A 385 29.19 2.84 7.65
CA SER A 385 29.78 3.05 8.96
C SER A 385 29.42 1.96 9.96
N GLU A 386 30.25 1.79 11.00
CA GLU A 386 29.99 0.78 12.06
C GLU A 386 28.73 1.06 12.85
N ASP A 387 28.38 2.33 13.08
CA ASP A 387 27.13 2.70 13.76
C ASP A 387 25.90 2.28 12.94
N LYS A 388 25.93 2.51 11.62
CA LYS A 388 24.86 2.06 10.71
C LYS A 388 24.77 0.54 10.66
N LYS A 389 25.89 -0.17 10.69
CA LYS A 389 25.90 -1.65 10.75
C LYS A 389 25.27 -2.17 12.04
N LYS A 390 25.54 -1.51 13.18
CA LYS A 390 24.94 -1.87 14.46
C LYS A 390 23.42 -1.64 14.44
N GLU A 391 22.98 -0.48 13.99
CA GLU A 391 21.56 -0.17 13.82
C GLU A 391 20.86 -1.18 12.90
N LEU A 392 21.49 -1.52 11.76
CA LEU A 392 20.96 -2.50 10.81
C LEU A 392 20.79 -3.88 11.45
N ARG A 393 21.76 -4.36 12.27
CA ARG A 393 21.62 -5.62 13.01
C ARG A 393 20.45 -5.59 13.98
N GLU A 394 20.26 -4.49 14.72
CA GLU A 394 19.14 -4.35 15.66
C GLU A 394 17.78 -4.32 14.93
N VAL A 395 17.70 -3.63 13.79
CA VAL A 395 16.49 -3.60 12.96
C VAL A 395 16.22 -4.99 12.37
N PHE A 396 17.28 -5.68 11.90
CA PHE A 396 17.18 -7.03 11.35
C PHE A 396 16.62 -8.03 12.38
N GLU A 397 17.17 -8.04 13.60
CA GLU A 397 16.66 -8.94 14.67
C GLU A 397 15.20 -8.64 15.02
N ARG A 398 14.81 -7.38 15.10
CA ARG A 398 13.40 -6.99 15.32
C ARG A 398 12.45 -7.41 14.19
N ARG A 399 12.95 -7.51 12.95
CA ARG A 399 12.17 -7.85 11.76
C ARG A 399 12.48 -9.24 11.21
N LYS A 400 13.16 -10.07 11.95
CA LYS A 400 13.65 -11.39 11.50
C LYS A 400 12.55 -12.27 10.91
N ASP A 401 11.39 -12.29 11.54
CA ASP A 401 10.25 -13.07 11.03
C ASP A 401 9.66 -12.49 9.74
N GLN A 402 9.64 -11.17 9.60
CA GLN A 402 9.21 -10.52 8.35
C GLN A 402 10.20 -10.83 7.21
N ILE A 403 11.50 -10.78 7.49
CA ILE A 403 12.54 -11.10 6.52
C ILE A 403 12.47 -12.58 6.12
N ARG A 404 12.25 -13.49 7.08
CA ARG A 404 12.03 -14.92 6.82
C ARG A 404 10.82 -15.12 5.89
N HIS A 405 9.75 -14.40 6.13
CA HIS A 405 8.55 -14.45 5.28
C HIS A 405 8.85 -13.95 3.86
N MET A 406 9.56 -12.84 3.70
CA MET A 406 9.97 -12.32 2.38
C MET A 406 10.86 -13.30 1.61
N ILE A 407 11.82 -13.93 2.28
CA ILE A 407 12.69 -14.94 1.64
C ILE A 407 11.85 -16.14 1.19
N ARG A 408 10.94 -16.61 2.02
CA ARG A 408 10.03 -17.72 1.71
C ARG A 408 9.15 -17.37 0.50
N GLU A 409 8.58 -16.20 0.46
CA GLU A 409 7.77 -15.70 -0.66
C GLU A 409 8.59 -15.65 -1.95
N ARG A 410 9.79 -15.05 -1.92
CA ARG A 410 10.73 -15.00 -3.06
C ARG A 410 11.05 -16.39 -3.59
N LYS A 411 11.31 -17.35 -2.71
CA LYS A 411 11.55 -18.76 -3.10
C LYS A 411 10.32 -19.41 -3.70
N THR A 412 9.13 -19.10 -3.20
CA THR A 412 7.88 -19.62 -3.74
C THR A 412 7.60 -19.08 -5.15
N VAL A 413 7.86 -17.79 -5.38
CA VAL A 413 7.79 -17.19 -6.73
C VAL A 413 8.80 -17.86 -7.67
N ALA A 414 10.04 -18.07 -7.22
CA ALA A 414 11.06 -18.74 -8.02
C ALA A 414 10.65 -20.17 -8.39
N PHE A 415 10.11 -20.94 -7.45
CA PHE A 415 9.57 -22.27 -7.68
C PHE A 415 8.43 -22.25 -8.71
N LEU A 416 7.48 -21.34 -8.57
CA LEU A 416 6.36 -21.22 -9.50
C LEU A 416 6.82 -20.85 -10.92
N LYS A 417 7.79 -19.96 -11.03
CA LYS A 417 8.44 -19.61 -12.32
C LYS A 417 9.10 -20.84 -12.96
N GLU A 418 9.80 -21.67 -12.18
CA GLU A 418 10.44 -22.89 -12.67
C GLU A 418 9.41 -23.90 -13.19
N LYS A 419 8.27 -24.03 -12.50
CA LYS A 419 7.21 -25.00 -12.85
C LYS A 419 6.19 -24.48 -13.87
N ALA A 420 6.25 -23.20 -14.26
CA ALA A 420 5.39 -22.63 -15.29
C ALA A 420 5.71 -23.16 -16.69
N VAL A 421 4.73 -23.13 -17.57
CA VAL A 421 4.88 -23.50 -18.98
C VAL A 421 4.91 -22.24 -19.82
N TYR A 422 6.11 -21.93 -20.35
CA TYR A 422 6.31 -20.73 -21.14
C TYR A 422 5.97 -20.95 -22.61
N THR A 423 5.16 -20.07 -23.17
CA THR A 423 4.89 -19.97 -24.62
C THR A 423 5.44 -18.62 -25.12
N GLN A 424 5.95 -18.58 -26.33
CA GLN A 424 6.35 -17.30 -26.93
C GLN A 424 5.10 -16.45 -27.23
N ALA A 425 5.23 -15.14 -26.99
CA ALA A 425 4.18 -14.16 -27.27
C ALA A 425 3.98 -13.94 -28.75
#